data_de9b6e1f101597197809fd22cbcbc46b
#
_entry.id   de9b6e1f101597197809fd22cbcbc46b
#
_cell.length_a   1.000
_cell.length_b   1.000
_cell.length_c   1.000
_cell.angle_alpha   90.00
_cell.angle_beta   90.00
_cell.angle_gamma   90.00
#
_symmetry.space_group_name_H-M   'P 1'
#
loop_
_entity.id
_entity.type
_entity.pdbx_description
1 polymer ?
#
loop_
_entity_poly.entity_id
_entity_poly.type
_entity_poly.pdbx_seq_one_letter_code
_entity_poly.pdbx_strand_id
1 'polypeptide(L)' 'MAKFKYYKWHAYPSEKPTKPGEYMVTIEQGHSTIRTVALYKSGKFVNWKDETDIKGVVTAWAEEA' A
#
# COMPACT_ATOMS: atom_id res chain seq x y z
N MET A 1 -14.40 -14.32 3.95
CA MET A 1 -15.24 -13.31 3.33
C MET A 1 -14.42 -12.13 2.86
N ALA A 2 -14.67 -11.69 1.67
CA ALA A 2 -13.95 -10.53 1.17
C ALA A 2 -14.48 -9.27 1.84
N LYS A 3 -13.63 -8.62 2.54
CA LYS A 3 -13.96 -7.36 3.16
C LYS A 3 -13.96 -6.23 2.13
N PHE A 4 -13.03 -6.32 1.19
CA PHE A 4 -12.89 -5.32 0.14
C PHE A 4 -13.37 -5.94 -1.15
N LYS A 5 -14.57 -5.59 -1.55
CA LYS A 5 -15.13 -6.07 -2.79
C LYS A 5 -14.57 -5.34 -3.98
N TYR A 6 -14.36 -4.07 -3.83
CA TYR A 6 -13.93 -3.19 -4.90
C TYR A 6 -12.77 -2.36 -4.43
N TYR A 7 -11.76 -2.29 -5.26
CA TYR A 7 -10.60 -1.45 -5.00
C TYR A 7 -10.53 -0.37 -6.05
N LYS A 8 -10.16 0.81 -5.60
CA LYS A 8 -9.83 1.90 -6.49
C LYS A 8 -8.33 2.12 -6.36
N TRP A 9 -7.61 1.81 -7.41
CA TRP A 9 -6.15 1.84 -7.39
C TRP A 9 -5.61 3.18 -7.82
N HIS A 10 -4.55 3.62 -7.16
CA HIS A 10 -3.87 4.88 -7.44
C HIS A 10 -2.38 4.60 -7.59
N ALA A 11 -1.76 5.27 -8.55
CA ALA A 11 -0.31 5.15 -8.73
C ALA A 11 0.40 5.87 -7.59
N TYR A 12 1.47 5.27 -7.10
CA TYR A 12 2.26 5.85 -6.02
C TYR A 12 3.68 6.06 -6.55
N PRO A 13 4.36 7.15 -6.26
CA PRO A 13 3.96 8.24 -5.36
C PRO A 13 3.23 9.41 -6.05
N SER A 14 2.81 9.25 -7.31
CA SER A 14 2.10 10.31 -8.02
C SER A 14 0.88 10.78 -7.25
N GLU A 15 0.15 9.81 -6.67
CA GLU A 15 -1.00 10.09 -5.81
C GLU A 15 -0.72 9.46 -4.47
N LYS A 16 -0.94 10.21 -3.42
CA LYS A 16 -0.69 9.73 -2.06
C LYS A 16 -1.99 9.75 -1.28
N PRO A 17 -2.13 8.79 -0.33
CA PRO A 17 -3.31 8.81 0.52
C PRO A 17 -3.41 10.14 1.28
N THR A 18 -4.63 10.61 1.46
CA THR A 18 -4.86 11.85 2.19
C THR A 18 -4.94 11.61 3.69
N LYS A 19 -5.15 10.37 4.11
CA LYS A 19 -5.28 10.03 5.52
C LYS A 19 -4.34 8.89 5.86
N PRO A 20 -3.75 8.90 7.06
CA PRO A 20 -2.99 7.75 7.51
C PRO A 20 -3.92 6.56 7.72
N GLY A 21 -3.38 5.36 7.62
CA GLY A 21 -4.16 4.16 7.81
C GLY A 21 -3.61 3.01 6.99
N GLU A 22 -4.37 1.92 6.97
CA GLU A 22 -3.99 0.72 6.26
C GLU A 22 -4.59 0.73 4.87
N TYR A 23 -3.75 0.40 3.90
CA TYR A 23 -4.17 0.34 2.50
C TYR A 23 -3.58 -0.89 1.85
N MET A 24 -4.28 -1.42 0.85
CA MET A 24 -3.72 -2.45 0.01
C MET A 24 -2.69 -1.81 -0.89
N VAL A 25 -1.52 -2.42 -1.02
CA VAL A 25 -0.45 -1.85 -1.86
C VAL A 25 0.12 -2.91 -2.79
N THR A 26 0.71 -2.44 -3.87
CA THR A 26 1.49 -3.27 -4.78
C THR A 26 2.95 -2.92 -4.57
N ILE A 27 3.76 -3.92 -4.28
CA ILE A 27 5.18 -3.75 -3.99
C ILE A 27 5.98 -4.52 -5.02
N GLU A 28 6.95 -3.84 -5.64
CA GLU A 28 7.89 -4.48 -6.56
C GLU A 28 9.15 -4.82 -5.79
N GLN A 29 9.52 -6.10 -5.80
CA GLN A 29 10.73 -6.57 -5.13
C GLN A 29 11.55 -7.38 -6.12
N GLY A 30 12.54 -6.76 -6.72
CA GLY A 30 13.34 -7.45 -7.71
C GLY A 30 12.47 -7.93 -8.87
N HIS A 31 12.36 -9.25 -9.01
CA HIS A 31 11.55 -9.83 -10.08
C HIS A 31 10.14 -10.20 -9.63
N SER A 32 9.79 -9.89 -8.39
CA SER A 32 8.50 -10.28 -7.84
C SER A 32 7.62 -9.07 -7.60
N THR A 33 6.33 -9.29 -7.77
CA THR A 33 5.33 -8.27 -7.45
C THR A 33 4.43 -8.85 -6.37
N ILE A 34 4.27 -8.10 -5.29
CA ILE A 34 3.49 -8.54 -4.13
C ILE A 34 2.37 -7.56 -3.89
N ARG A 35 1.19 -8.08 -3.54
CA ARG A 35 0.09 -7.26 -3.08
C ARG A 35 -0.20 -7.62 -1.64
N THR A 36 -0.20 -6.62 -0.77
CA THR A 36 -0.38 -6.84 0.64
C THR A 36 -0.90 -5.54 1.28
N VAL A 37 -1.15 -5.61 2.58
CA VAL A 37 -1.58 -4.43 3.33
C VAL A 37 -0.34 -3.74 3.86
N ALA A 38 -0.35 -2.41 3.80
CA ALA A 38 0.71 -1.60 4.38
C ALA A 38 0.09 -0.44 5.14
N LEU A 39 0.84 0.09 6.08
CA LEU A 39 0.41 1.23 6.87
C LEU A 39 1.00 2.50 6.26
N TYR A 40 0.14 3.47 6.01
CA TYR A 40 0.59 4.78 5.54
C TYR A 40 0.61 5.74 6.71
N LYS A 41 1.79 6.24 7.04
CA LYS A 41 1.92 7.24 8.09
C LYS A 41 3.15 8.08 7.84
N SER A 42 3.10 9.32 8.29
CA SER A 42 4.23 10.25 8.18
C SER A 42 4.73 10.37 6.75
N GLY A 43 3.80 10.30 5.79
CA GLY A 43 4.13 10.53 4.39
C GLY A 43 4.72 9.35 3.65
N LYS A 44 4.69 8.15 4.24
CA LYS A 44 5.23 6.98 3.57
C LYS A 44 4.52 5.71 4.01
N PHE A 45 4.67 4.66 3.21
CA PHE A 45 4.18 3.34 3.56
C PHE A 45 5.24 2.56 4.33
N VAL A 46 4.80 1.84 5.35
CA VAL A 46 5.66 0.99 6.15
C VAL A 46 4.95 -0.34 6.38
N ASN A 47 5.66 -1.32 6.90
CA ASN A 47 5.06 -2.60 7.25
C ASN A 47 4.00 -2.37 8.31
N TRP A 48 2.82 -2.98 8.11
CA TRP A 48 1.71 -2.71 9.01
C TRP A 48 1.90 -3.33 10.40
N LYS A 49 2.72 -4.37 10.50
CA LYS A 49 2.91 -5.07 11.76
C LYS A 49 3.84 -4.33 12.71
N ASP A 50 4.98 -3.89 12.21
CA ASP A 50 6.04 -3.37 13.05
C ASP A 50 6.49 -1.98 12.63
N GLU A 51 5.88 -1.43 11.60
CA GLU A 51 6.17 -0.07 11.10
C GLU A 51 7.61 0.10 10.63
N THR A 52 8.23 -1.01 10.24
CA THR A 52 9.56 -0.95 9.64
C THR A 52 9.44 -0.64 8.15
N ASP A 53 10.55 -0.27 7.55
CA ASP A 53 10.56 0.07 6.13
C ASP A 53 10.22 -1.15 5.29
N ILE A 54 9.42 -0.91 4.25
CA ILE A 54 9.05 -1.96 3.31
C ILE A 54 10.27 -2.26 2.44
N LYS A 55 10.55 -3.55 2.25
CA LYS A 55 11.57 -3.98 1.33
C LYS A 55 10.98 -3.99 -0.06
N GLY A 56 11.51 -3.15 -0.93
CA GLY A 56 10.99 -3.02 -2.27
C GLY A 56 10.40 -1.64 -2.50
N VAL A 57 9.70 -1.49 -3.60
CA VAL A 57 9.16 -0.20 -4.01
C VAL A 57 7.64 -0.30 -4.12
N VAL A 58 6.94 0.56 -3.40
CA VAL A 58 5.48 0.65 -3.52
C VAL A 58 5.19 1.41 -4.81
N THR A 59 4.44 0.79 -5.70
CA THR A 59 4.11 1.39 -7.00
C THR A 59 2.65 1.80 -7.10
N ALA A 60 1.79 1.24 -6.24
CA ALA A 60 0.37 1.55 -6.27
C ALA A 60 -0.25 1.25 -4.92
N TRP A 61 -1.34 1.90 -4.64
CA TRP A 61 -2.12 1.64 -3.43
C TRP A 61 -3.59 1.74 -3.79
N ALA A 62 -4.43 1.11 -2.97
CA ALA A 62 -5.85 1.07 -3.25
C ALA A 62 -6.66 1.41 -2.01
N GLU A 63 -7.76 2.06 -2.26
CA GLU A 63 -8.74 2.32 -1.21
C GLU A 63 -10.00 1.51 -1.51
N GLU A 64 -10.77 1.28 -0.47
CA GLU A 64 -12.03 0.60 -0.61
C GLU A 64 -13.00 1.52 -1.35
N ALA A 65 -13.57 0.99 -2.42
CA ALA A 65 -14.49 1.77 -3.23
C ALA A 65 -15.88 1.87 -2.61
#